data_4f7f7b2f9124612458f0040facb34590
#
_entry.id   4f7f7b2f9124612458f0040facb34590
#
_cell.length_a   1.000
_cell.length_b   1.000
_cell.length_c   1.000
_cell.angle_alpha   90.00
_cell.angle_beta   90.00
_cell.angle_gamma   90.00
#
_symmetry.space_group_name_H-M   'P 1'
#
loop_
_entity.id
_entity.type
_entity.pdbx_description
1 polymer ?
#
loop_
_entity_poly.entity_id
_entity_poly.type
_entity_poly.pdbx_seq_one_letter_code
_entity_poly.pdbx_strand_id
1 'polypeptide(L)'
;MPESATSAVTPDWILQIMREIDTLEFGDGFARMAEDTDMYFGTEHVHGVDAIKEFFVKIDAPLDISHDVLEYWNAGHVRLLRGEATMARKTEPDRVVRAPFMHVFYLADEEPVRIQTLRITAGPLETDSVL
;
A
#
# COMPACT_ATOMS: atom_id res chain seq x y z
N MET A 1 28.73 5.53 -5.55
CA MET A 1 27.36 5.66 -5.99
C MET A 1 26.49 4.60 -5.32
N PRO A 2 25.59 5.01 -4.50
CA PRO A 2 24.76 4.04 -3.80
C PRO A 2 23.76 3.38 -4.76
N GLU A 3 23.83 2.09 -4.82
CA GLU A 3 22.93 1.31 -5.65
C GLU A 3 21.60 1.06 -4.97
N SER A 4 21.56 1.23 -3.65
CA SER A 4 20.37 0.91 -2.86
C SER A 4 19.16 1.77 -3.19
N ALA A 5 19.37 2.92 -3.82
CA ALA A 5 18.28 3.83 -4.18
C ALA A 5 17.87 3.72 -5.64
N THR A 6 18.43 2.78 -6.40
CA THR A 6 18.05 2.62 -7.79
C THR A 6 16.77 1.81 -7.92
N SER A 7 16.03 2.08 -9.00
CA SER A 7 14.84 1.30 -9.34
C SER A 7 15.20 -0.18 -9.48
N ALA A 8 14.34 -1.03 -9.00
CA ALA A 8 14.55 -2.47 -8.99
C ALA A 8 13.24 -3.20 -9.33
N VAL A 9 13.37 -4.52 -9.50
CA VAL A 9 12.19 -5.36 -9.71
C VAL A 9 11.45 -5.49 -8.39
N THR A 10 10.14 -5.27 -8.43
CA THR A 10 9.31 -5.39 -7.24
C THR A 10 9.30 -6.84 -6.76
N PRO A 11 9.65 -7.09 -5.51
CA PRO A 11 9.66 -8.46 -5.00
C PRO A 11 8.26 -9.03 -4.83
N ASP A 12 8.16 -10.36 -4.89
CA ASP A 12 6.88 -11.05 -4.83
C ASP A 12 6.11 -10.75 -3.56
N TRP A 13 6.78 -10.59 -2.42
CA TRP A 13 6.08 -10.36 -1.17
C TRP A 13 5.37 -9.00 -1.15
N ILE A 14 5.92 -7.99 -1.85
CA ILE A 14 5.26 -6.69 -1.99
C ILE A 14 4.09 -6.80 -2.94
N LEU A 15 4.26 -7.50 -4.07
CA LEU A 15 3.16 -7.71 -5.01
C LEU A 15 2.02 -8.47 -4.35
N GLN A 16 2.34 -9.40 -3.45
CA GLN A 16 1.34 -10.14 -2.70
C GLN A 16 0.55 -9.20 -1.79
N ILE A 17 1.22 -8.30 -1.09
CA ILE A 17 0.55 -7.30 -0.25
C ILE A 17 -0.41 -6.45 -1.08
N MET A 18 0.04 -6.01 -2.26
CA MET A 18 -0.79 -5.18 -3.12
C MET A 18 -2.03 -5.93 -3.61
N ARG A 19 -1.88 -7.22 -3.95
CA ARG A 19 -3.03 -8.06 -4.32
C ARG A 19 -4.01 -8.21 -3.17
N GLU A 20 -3.50 -8.36 -1.95
CA GLU A 20 -4.36 -8.51 -0.78
C GLU A 20 -5.12 -7.23 -0.47
N ILE A 21 -4.51 -6.08 -0.72
CA ILE A 21 -5.22 -4.80 -0.60
C ILE A 21 -6.33 -4.71 -1.65
N ASP A 22 -6.05 -5.15 -2.88
CA ASP A 22 -7.04 -5.08 -3.97
C ASP A 22 -8.21 -6.03 -3.75
N THR A 23 -7.95 -7.22 -3.20
CA THR A 23 -8.97 -8.24 -3.04
C THR A 23 -9.61 -8.25 -1.65
N LEU A 24 -8.93 -7.67 -0.67
CA LEU A 24 -9.29 -7.73 0.75
C LEU A 24 -9.28 -9.17 1.30
N GLU A 25 -8.56 -10.05 0.61
CA GLU A 25 -8.33 -11.43 1.04
C GLU A 25 -6.92 -11.49 1.60
N PHE A 26 -6.82 -11.26 2.90
CA PHE A 26 -5.53 -11.13 3.57
C PHE A 26 -4.91 -12.51 3.86
N GLY A 27 -3.64 -12.65 3.55
CA GLY A 27 -2.93 -13.91 3.71
C GLY A 27 -1.46 -13.67 4.01
N ASP A 28 -0.58 -14.31 3.24
CA ASP A 28 0.87 -14.29 3.49
C ASP A 28 1.49 -12.89 3.42
N GLY A 29 0.92 -12.00 2.61
CA GLY A 29 1.41 -10.63 2.53
C GLY A 29 1.21 -9.89 3.83
N PHE A 30 -0.02 -9.87 4.32
CA PHE A 30 -0.34 -9.19 5.58
C PHE A 30 0.21 -9.93 6.81
N ALA A 31 0.58 -11.21 6.66
CA ALA A 31 1.24 -11.94 7.74
C ALA A 31 2.63 -11.37 8.07
N ARG A 32 3.17 -10.51 7.21
CA ARG A 32 4.43 -9.81 7.50
C ARG A 32 4.24 -8.61 8.43
N MET A 33 3.01 -8.30 8.78
CA MET A 33 2.67 -7.28 9.76
C MET A 33 2.30 -7.93 11.07
N ALA A 34 2.45 -7.21 12.17
CA ALA A 34 2.22 -7.74 13.50
C ALA A 34 1.38 -6.77 14.33
N GLU A 35 1.18 -7.13 15.61
CA GLU A 35 0.42 -6.30 16.54
C GLU A 35 1.08 -4.94 16.76
N ASP A 36 2.39 -4.85 16.55
CA ASP A 36 3.15 -3.62 16.76
C ASP A 36 3.44 -2.87 15.45
N THR A 37 2.88 -3.33 14.34
CA THR A 37 3.04 -2.61 13.06
C THR A 37 2.18 -1.35 13.06
N ASP A 38 2.77 -0.24 12.64
CA ASP A 38 2.04 1.02 12.50
C ASP A 38 1.83 1.33 11.03
N MET A 39 0.64 1.82 10.70
CA MET A 39 0.37 2.32 9.36
C MET A 39 -0.08 3.77 9.45
N TYR A 40 0.46 4.59 8.55
CA TYR A 40 0.01 5.96 8.36
C TYR A 40 -0.56 6.06 6.95
N PHE A 41 -1.84 6.41 6.87
CA PHE A 41 -2.51 6.58 5.58
C PHE A 41 -2.97 8.04 5.52
N GLY A 42 -2.19 8.86 4.81
CA GLY A 42 -2.41 10.30 4.89
C GLY A 42 -2.22 10.76 6.33
N THR A 43 -3.25 11.33 6.92
CA THR A 43 -3.23 11.80 8.31
C THR A 43 -3.73 10.76 9.31
N GLU A 44 -4.24 9.62 8.82
CA GLU A 44 -4.72 8.56 9.72
C GLU A 44 -3.57 7.71 10.23
N HIS A 45 -3.58 7.41 11.52
CA HIS A 45 -2.63 6.49 12.12
C HIS A 45 -3.38 5.26 12.63
N VAL A 46 -2.96 4.09 12.19
CA VAL A 46 -3.59 2.82 12.52
C VAL A 46 -2.53 1.90 13.11
N HIS A 47 -2.80 1.35 14.28
CA HIS A 47 -1.83 0.51 14.99
C HIS A 47 -2.29 -0.94 15.04
N GLY A 48 -1.41 -1.84 14.61
CA GLY A 48 -1.63 -3.27 14.66
C GLY A 48 -2.27 -3.82 13.40
N VAL A 49 -1.90 -5.06 13.04
CA VAL A 49 -2.31 -5.67 11.77
C VAL A 49 -3.83 -5.84 11.69
N ASP A 50 -4.49 -6.17 12.78
CA ASP A 50 -5.94 -6.36 12.73
C ASP A 50 -6.67 -5.05 12.43
N ALA A 51 -6.23 -3.95 13.06
CA ALA A 51 -6.80 -2.64 12.79
C ALA A 51 -6.47 -2.17 11.38
N ILE A 52 -5.29 -2.52 10.88
CA ILE A 52 -4.90 -2.19 9.50
C ILE A 52 -5.81 -2.90 8.50
N LYS A 53 -6.09 -4.19 8.73
CA LYS A 53 -7.02 -4.93 7.87
C LYS A 53 -8.41 -4.30 7.89
N GLU A 54 -8.91 -3.95 9.07
CA GLU A 54 -10.22 -3.32 9.20
C GLU A 54 -10.27 -1.98 8.47
N PHE A 55 -9.18 -1.22 8.53
CA PHE A 55 -9.10 0.05 7.82
C PHE A 55 -9.25 -0.14 6.31
N PHE A 56 -8.53 -1.09 5.74
CA PHE A 56 -8.62 -1.34 4.30
C PHE A 56 -10.00 -1.83 3.90
N VAL A 57 -10.63 -2.70 4.70
CA VAL A 57 -11.99 -3.14 4.42
C VAL A 57 -12.94 -1.94 4.41
N LYS A 58 -12.79 -1.05 5.37
CA LYS A 58 -13.66 0.13 5.48
C LYS A 58 -13.57 1.02 4.25
N ILE A 59 -12.36 1.29 3.77
CA ILE A 59 -12.18 2.25 2.66
C ILE A 59 -12.34 1.62 1.29
N ASP A 60 -12.01 0.33 1.15
CA ASP A 60 -11.93 -0.31 -0.17
C ASP A 60 -13.09 -1.25 -0.48
N ALA A 61 -13.81 -1.75 0.52
CA ALA A 61 -14.93 -2.66 0.25
C ALA A 61 -15.99 -2.07 -0.70
N PRO A 62 -16.29 -0.76 -0.63
CA PRO A 62 -17.24 -0.16 -1.58
C PRO A 62 -16.68 0.03 -2.99
N LEU A 63 -15.42 -0.28 -3.22
CA LEU A 63 -14.73 0.02 -4.47
C LEU A 63 -14.31 -1.24 -5.21
N ASP A 64 -14.32 -1.13 -6.55
CA ASP A 64 -13.54 -2.01 -7.40
C ASP A 64 -12.23 -1.26 -7.60
N ILE A 65 -11.14 -1.81 -7.11
CA ILE A 65 -9.86 -1.12 -7.10
C ILE A 65 -8.72 -2.05 -7.50
N SER A 66 -7.77 -1.51 -8.26
CA SER A 66 -6.53 -2.21 -8.56
C SER A 66 -5.37 -1.23 -8.48
N HIS A 67 -4.22 -1.74 -8.07
CA HIS A 67 -3.01 -0.95 -7.94
C HIS A 67 -1.96 -1.47 -8.92
N ASP A 68 -1.47 -0.59 -9.78
CA ASP A 68 -0.36 -0.89 -10.68
C ASP A 68 0.91 -0.28 -10.11
N VAL A 69 1.87 -1.12 -9.77
CA VAL A 69 3.18 -0.67 -9.29
C VAL A 69 4.02 -0.29 -10.50
N LEU A 70 4.41 0.95 -10.57
CA LEU A 70 5.17 1.48 -11.70
C LEU A 70 6.67 1.55 -11.42
N GLU A 71 7.04 1.82 -10.16
CA GLU A 71 8.44 1.89 -9.76
C GLU A 71 8.62 1.35 -8.36
N TYR A 72 9.78 0.75 -8.12
CA TYR A 72 10.14 0.21 -6.83
C TYR A 72 11.61 0.50 -6.55
N TRP A 73 11.91 0.91 -5.32
CA TRP A 73 13.29 1.16 -4.89
C TRP A 73 13.58 0.38 -3.62
N ASN A 74 14.74 -0.26 -3.63
CA ASN A 74 15.25 -0.99 -2.47
C ASN A 74 16.35 -0.14 -1.83
N ALA A 75 16.07 0.39 -0.65
CA ALA A 75 17.03 1.17 0.14
C ALA A 75 17.31 0.47 1.47
N GLY A 76 17.49 -0.87 1.44
CA GLY A 76 17.77 -1.64 2.63
C GLY A 76 16.53 -1.87 3.47
N HIS A 77 16.53 -1.28 4.67
CA HIS A 77 15.38 -1.39 5.57
C HIS A 77 14.20 -0.52 5.14
N VAL A 78 14.36 0.30 4.12
CA VAL A 78 13.28 1.12 3.58
C VAL A 78 13.04 0.70 2.15
N ARG A 79 11.80 0.38 1.83
CA ARG A 79 11.40 0.03 0.47
C ARG A 79 10.32 0.99 0.03
N LEU A 80 10.47 1.52 -1.17
CA LEU A 80 9.52 2.49 -1.70
C LEU A 80 8.91 1.92 -2.97
N LEU A 81 7.62 2.15 -3.13
CA LEU A 81 7.00 1.89 -4.42
C LEU A 81 6.02 3.00 -4.73
N ARG A 82 5.86 3.26 -6.00
CA ARG A 82 4.84 4.17 -6.46
C ARG A 82 4.12 3.57 -7.64
N GLY A 83 2.92 4.03 -7.86
CA GLY A 83 2.14 3.56 -8.97
C GLY A 83 0.88 4.35 -9.13
N GLU A 84 -0.09 3.72 -9.77
CA GLU A 84 -1.38 4.32 -10.06
C GLU A 84 -2.47 3.35 -9.66
N ALA A 85 -3.44 3.85 -8.89
CA ALA A 85 -4.62 3.09 -8.54
C ALA A 85 -5.74 3.45 -9.51
N THR A 86 -6.47 2.43 -9.95
CA THR A 86 -7.66 2.60 -10.78
C THR A 86 -8.84 2.11 -9.96
N MET A 87 -9.87 2.92 -9.83
CA MET A 87 -10.97 2.56 -8.94
C MET A 87 -12.30 3.10 -9.43
N ALA A 88 -13.37 2.42 -9.03
CA ALA A 88 -14.73 2.87 -9.25
C ALA A 88 -15.57 2.38 -8.08
N ARG A 89 -16.59 3.15 -7.70
CA ARG A 89 -17.55 2.65 -6.72
C ARG A 89 -18.35 1.52 -7.34
N LYS A 90 -18.59 0.48 -6.57
CA LYS A 90 -19.40 -0.65 -7.05
C LYS A 90 -20.79 -0.23 -7.49
N THR A 91 -21.30 0.85 -6.90
CA THR A 91 -22.61 1.42 -7.27
C THR A 91 -22.53 2.30 -8.51
N GLU A 92 -21.33 2.66 -8.96
CA GLU A 92 -21.11 3.50 -10.13
C GLU A 92 -19.93 2.96 -10.95
N PRO A 93 -20.05 1.74 -11.50
CA PRO A 93 -18.89 1.08 -12.13
C PRO A 93 -18.37 1.77 -13.37
N ASP A 94 -19.17 2.62 -13.99
CA ASP A 94 -18.73 3.34 -15.19
C ASP A 94 -17.95 4.61 -14.86
N ARG A 95 -17.96 5.03 -13.59
CA ARG A 95 -17.22 6.23 -13.20
C ARG A 95 -15.86 5.81 -12.65
N VAL A 96 -14.93 5.58 -13.55
CA VAL A 96 -13.57 5.15 -13.22
C VAL A 96 -12.70 6.38 -12.94
N VAL A 97 -12.00 6.35 -11.83
CA VAL A 97 -11.03 7.39 -11.48
C VAL A 97 -9.67 6.77 -11.23
N ARG A 98 -8.63 7.57 -11.40
CA ARG A 98 -7.26 7.15 -11.18
C ARG A 98 -6.58 8.08 -10.21
N ALA A 99 -5.71 7.53 -9.40
CA ALA A 99 -4.97 8.31 -8.42
C ALA A 99 -3.55 7.78 -8.31
N PRO A 100 -2.57 8.67 -8.20
CA PRO A 100 -1.20 8.22 -7.90
C PRO A 100 -1.15 7.77 -6.46
N PHE A 101 -0.25 6.81 -6.19
CA PHE A 101 0.00 6.39 -4.81
C PHE A 101 1.48 6.14 -4.59
N MET A 102 1.88 6.23 -3.34
CA MET A 102 3.21 5.86 -2.91
C MET A 102 3.12 5.14 -1.57
N HIS A 103 3.82 4.02 -1.48
CA HIS A 103 3.93 3.27 -0.23
C HIS A 103 5.40 3.26 0.17
N VAL A 104 5.65 3.50 1.45
CA VAL A 104 6.99 3.39 2.03
C VAL A 104 6.92 2.34 3.14
N PHE A 105 7.71 1.29 2.98
CA PHE A 105 7.78 0.20 3.95
C PHE A 105 9.05 0.33 4.76
N TYR A 106 8.92 0.39 6.07
CA TYR A 106 10.05 0.37 7.00
C TYR A 106 10.11 -1.02 7.60
N LEU A 107 11.21 -1.71 7.36
CA LEU A 107 11.35 -3.11 7.73
C LEU A 107 12.10 -3.26 9.04
N ALA A 108 11.67 -4.21 9.85
CA ALA A 108 12.40 -4.60 11.04
C ALA A 108 13.64 -5.41 10.62
N ASP A 109 14.66 -5.42 11.48
CA ASP A 109 15.88 -6.16 11.20
C ASP A 109 15.68 -7.63 11.60
N GLU A 110 14.90 -8.34 10.78
CA GLU A 110 14.51 -9.73 11.03
C GLU A 110 14.40 -10.53 9.75
N GLU A 111 14.51 -11.85 9.89
CA GLU A 111 14.19 -12.80 8.85
C GLU A 111 13.15 -13.78 9.37
N PRO A 112 12.06 -14.06 8.64
CA PRO A 112 11.70 -13.42 7.36
C PRO A 112 11.33 -11.93 7.53
N VAL A 113 11.26 -11.24 6.43
CA VAL A 113 10.98 -9.80 6.42
C VAL A 113 9.69 -9.50 7.18
N ARG A 114 9.75 -8.52 8.08
CA ARG A 114 8.60 -8.03 8.82
C ARG A 114 8.48 -6.52 8.64
N ILE A 115 7.26 -6.07 8.40
CA ILE A 115 6.99 -4.66 8.20
C ILE A 115 6.74 -4.01 9.56
N GLN A 116 7.58 -3.05 9.91
CA GLN A 116 7.44 -2.32 11.15
C GLN A 116 6.52 -1.12 10.99
N THR A 117 6.67 -0.39 9.89
CA THR A 117 5.85 0.78 9.61
C THR A 117 5.53 0.81 8.11
N LEU A 118 4.31 1.17 7.80
CA LEU A 118 3.87 1.38 6.42
C LEU A 118 3.29 2.79 6.31
N ARG A 119 3.82 3.59 5.40
CA ARG A 119 3.29 4.91 5.12
C ARG A 119 2.73 4.93 3.72
N ILE A 120 1.49 5.39 3.59
CA ILE A 120 0.78 5.45 2.33
C ILE A 120 0.35 6.87 2.05
N THR A 121 0.63 7.34 0.85
CA THR A 121 0.12 8.59 0.33
C THR A 121 -0.60 8.26 -0.97
N ALA A 122 -1.82 8.75 -1.13
CA ALA A 122 -2.62 8.52 -2.32
C ALA A 122 -3.44 9.76 -2.65
N GLY A 123 -3.63 10.00 -3.94
CA GLY A 123 -4.38 11.15 -4.41
C GLY A 123 -3.55 12.38 -4.67
N PRO A 124 -4.19 13.53 -4.94
CA PRO A 124 -5.63 13.69 -5.00
C PRO A 124 -6.24 12.99 -6.21
N LEU A 125 -7.52 12.68 -6.13
CA LEU A 125 -8.24 12.03 -7.21
C LEU A 125 -8.51 12.99 -8.36
N GLU A 126 -8.77 14.24 -8.03
CA GLU A 126 -9.06 15.28 -9.00
C GLU A 126 -8.35 16.57 -8.58
N THR A 127 -7.98 17.37 -9.55
CA THR A 127 -7.20 18.58 -9.29
C THR A 127 -7.94 19.59 -8.42
N ASP A 128 -9.24 19.68 -8.59
CA ASP A 128 -10.05 20.63 -7.85
C ASP A 128 -10.71 20.06 -6.59
N SER A 129 -10.41 18.80 -6.25
CA SER A 129 -10.91 18.22 -5.01
C SER A 129 -9.88 18.34 -3.89
N VAL A 130 -9.13 19.40 -3.89
CA VAL A 130 -8.08 19.64 -2.91
C VAL A 130 -8.71 20.07 -1.60
N LEU A 131 -8.38 19.37 -0.54
CA LEU A 131 -8.83 19.69 0.79
C LEU A 131 -10.36 19.66 0.90
#